data_fab9a3c0df236836561f4bce27883e18
#
_entry.id   fab9a3c0df236836561f4bce27883e18
#
_cell.length_a   1.000
_cell.length_b   1.000
_cell.length_c   1.000
_cell.angle_alpha   90.00
_cell.angle_beta   90.00
_cell.angle_gamma   90.00
#
_symmetry.space_group_name_H-M   'P 1'
#
loop_
_entity.id
_entity.type
_entity.pdbx_description
1 polymer ?
#
loop_
_entity_poly.entity_id
_entity_poly.type
_entity_poly.pdbx_seq_one_letter_code
_entity_poly.pdbx_strand_id
1 'polypeptide(L)'
;MPRTNIPAPKGNAKIQEIIKCGTDPIYFMKKYIFISHPKKGLIKFDTYAFQDECVRDFEKYRFTIVLKSRQLGLSTVCAAYCLWMALFQKEKNILIIATKLEVAKNFLRKIMTMYDSLPDWLVLPKEKNRSVKAVDFTNGSRITAIPTGDDAGRSEGVSLLVVDEAAHIQGFDELWKGLYSTVSTGGNIILLSTPKGVGNVFHKVWTGCDIEKKENDFHGIKLPWTVHPEHDQKWFEEQCRNLDPRGIQQELLCDFLGSGQTYLNEMALSYLNDMIAPPIEKFGEDGNIWVWKYPVAGNKYVISADVARGDSDDYSTSHVFDVDNDEVVAEYQGKIPPDRFAELLADLGRKYYNALICPENNTFGLATAYRLRDLKYPNLYYEKFAKAGIHQVYTEEEVKDAMPGLSTTVKNRQAILAKMEEVIRNKKIRIYSSRFAEEAKTFIWNTNVAGGKATAMKGYNDDLIMSLAIGCYLFEANANQIDTEELNRAMLAAWGKNTTRLTNQNANNPVYGNTDQSTEPMTFQRTGFGSQSVVPNSPAPYYKKEFSQANMKAGVNAEQARPAVSMYNEFSWLFGD
;
A
#
# COMPACT_ATOMS: atom_id res chain seq x y z
N MET A 1 -38.46 11.49 -19.46
CA MET A 1 -38.63 10.36 -20.42
C MET A 1 -40.05 9.83 -20.31
N PRO A 2 -40.69 9.24 -21.37
CA PRO A 2 -41.97 8.60 -21.19
C PRO A 2 -41.82 7.38 -20.27
N ARG A 3 -42.73 7.25 -19.31
CA ARG A 3 -42.82 6.08 -18.43
C ARG A 3 -43.06 4.80 -19.22
N THR A 4 -42.55 3.68 -18.71
CA THR A 4 -42.78 2.39 -19.40
C THR A 4 -44.24 2.00 -19.33
N ASN A 5 -44.80 1.57 -20.47
CA ASN A 5 -46.19 1.13 -20.56
C ASN A 5 -46.33 -0.34 -20.12
N ILE A 6 -45.87 -0.65 -18.89
CA ILE A 6 -46.07 -1.97 -18.27
C ILE A 6 -47.45 -1.96 -17.63
N PRO A 7 -48.39 -2.81 -18.04
CA PRO A 7 -49.76 -2.81 -17.52
C PRO A 7 -49.77 -3.21 -16.04
N ALA A 8 -50.63 -2.54 -15.25
CA ALA A 8 -50.81 -2.88 -13.85
C ALA A 8 -51.45 -4.28 -13.72
N PRO A 9 -50.96 -5.12 -12.81
CA PRO A 9 -51.66 -6.32 -12.39
C PRO A 9 -53.05 -5.98 -11.85
N LYS A 10 -54.04 -6.88 -12.01
CA LYS A 10 -55.41 -6.64 -11.55
C LYS A 10 -55.62 -7.04 -10.08
N GLY A 11 -56.41 -6.22 -9.33
CA GLY A 11 -56.85 -6.54 -7.97
C GLY A 11 -55.69 -6.85 -7.00
N ASN A 12 -55.83 -7.88 -6.17
CA ASN A 12 -54.85 -8.30 -5.16
C ASN A 12 -53.48 -8.63 -5.77
N ALA A 13 -53.36 -8.99 -7.07
CA ALA A 13 -52.07 -9.24 -7.70
C ALA A 13 -51.22 -7.97 -7.80
N LYS A 14 -51.79 -6.77 -7.87
CA LYS A 14 -51.06 -5.50 -7.82
C LYS A 14 -50.41 -5.30 -6.45
N ILE A 15 -51.15 -5.55 -5.37
CA ILE A 15 -50.65 -5.42 -4.02
C ILE A 15 -49.49 -6.40 -3.78
N GLN A 16 -49.66 -7.65 -4.17
CA GLN A 16 -48.65 -8.68 -4.05
C GLN A 16 -47.35 -8.32 -4.84
N GLU A 17 -47.53 -7.73 -6.01
CA GLU A 17 -46.39 -7.29 -6.83
C GLU A 17 -45.63 -6.13 -6.16
N ILE A 18 -46.34 -5.18 -5.57
CA ILE A 18 -45.72 -4.06 -4.85
C ILE A 18 -44.99 -4.57 -3.61
N ILE A 19 -45.59 -5.48 -2.84
CA ILE A 19 -44.96 -6.10 -1.66
C ILE A 19 -43.68 -6.83 -2.11
N LYS A 20 -43.75 -7.62 -3.18
CA LYS A 20 -42.59 -8.33 -3.71
C LYS A 20 -41.46 -7.39 -4.14
N CYS A 21 -41.78 -6.29 -4.80
CA CYS A 21 -40.80 -5.26 -5.13
C CYS A 21 -40.20 -4.61 -3.88
N GLY A 22 -41.00 -4.39 -2.84
CA GLY A 22 -40.56 -3.77 -1.59
C GLY A 22 -39.72 -4.69 -0.71
N THR A 23 -39.91 -6.00 -0.80
CA THR A 23 -39.14 -7.00 -0.04
C THR A 23 -37.90 -7.53 -0.74
N ASP A 24 -37.82 -7.38 -2.06
CA ASP A 24 -36.71 -7.89 -2.87
C ASP A 24 -36.21 -6.81 -3.84
N PRO A 25 -35.13 -6.10 -3.47
CA PRO A 25 -34.54 -5.08 -4.32
C PRO A 25 -34.02 -5.64 -5.65
N ILE A 26 -33.53 -6.88 -5.69
CA ILE A 26 -33.02 -7.52 -6.90
C ILE A 26 -34.16 -7.81 -7.87
N TYR A 27 -35.29 -8.32 -7.34
CA TYR A 27 -36.48 -8.51 -8.16
C TYR A 27 -36.99 -7.19 -8.76
N PHE A 28 -37.05 -6.13 -7.94
CA PHE A 28 -37.43 -4.80 -8.39
C PHE A 28 -36.50 -4.29 -9.51
N MET A 29 -35.16 -4.41 -9.30
CA MET A 29 -34.16 -3.98 -10.27
C MET A 29 -34.32 -4.72 -11.60
N LYS A 30 -34.37 -6.04 -11.58
CA LYS A 30 -34.47 -6.87 -12.80
C LYS A 30 -35.78 -6.69 -13.53
N LYS A 31 -36.86 -6.43 -12.84
CA LYS A 31 -38.16 -6.39 -13.47
C LYS A 31 -38.58 -5.00 -13.96
N TYR A 32 -38.27 -3.95 -13.22
CA TYR A 32 -38.83 -2.61 -13.44
C TYR A 32 -37.80 -1.52 -13.72
N ILE A 33 -36.53 -1.73 -13.45
CA ILE A 33 -35.52 -0.71 -13.67
C ILE A 33 -35.02 -0.74 -15.13
N PHE A 34 -34.91 0.45 -15.70
CA PHE A 34 -34.23 0.69 -16.97
C PHE A 34 -33.05 1.63 -16.78
N ILE A 35 -31.97 1.36 -17.48
CA ILE A 35 -30.70 2.10 -17.39
C ILE A 35 -30.30 2.62 -18.78
N SER A 36 -29.57 3.72 -18.80
CA SER A 36 -28.99 4.25 -20.02
C SER A 36 -27.69 3.51 -20.36
N HIS A 37 -27.66 2.82 -21.49
CA HIS A 37 -26.48 2.15 -22.03
C HIS A 37 -25.85 2.99 -23.15
N PRO A 38 -24.52 3.19 -23.19
CA PRO A 38 -23.86 4.08 -24.16
C PRO A 38 -24.14 3.76 -25.62
N LYS A 39 -24.26 2.48 -25.96
CA LYS A 39 -24.49 2.01 -27.35
C LYS A 39 -25.94 1.65 -27.65
N LYS A 40 -26.72 1.21 -26.65
CA LYS A 40 -28.07 0.61 -26.85
C LYS A 40 -29.19 1.54 -26.40
N GLY A 41 -28.88 2.74 -25.87
CA GLY A 41 -29.88 3.66 -25.31
C GLY A 41 -30.48 3.16 -24.01
N LEU A 42 -31.77 3.28 -23.82
CA LEU A 42 -32.47 2.81 -22.62
C LEU A 42 -32.72 1.31 -22.72
N ILE A 43 -32.12 0.54 -21.79
CA ILE A 43 -32.25 -0.91 -21.72
C ILE A 43 -32.73 -1.34 -20.31
N LYS A 44 -33.34 -2.50 -20.23
CA LYS A 44 -33.72 -3.13 -18.99
C LYS A 44 -32.47 -3.45 -18.17
N PHE A 45 -32.54 -3.23 -16.86
CA PHE A 45 -31.42 -3.51 -15.96
C PHE A 45 -31.42 -4.98 -15.55
N ASP A 46 -30.80 -5.81 -16.35
CA ASP A 46 -30.58 -7.22 -16.03
C ASP A 46 -29.22 -7.33 -15.28
N THR A 47 -29.29 -7.45 -13.95
CA THR A 47 -28.11 -7.46 -13.09
C THR A 47 -27.36 -8.79 -13.19
N TYR A 48 -26.02 -8.73 -13.16
CA TYR A 48 -25.16 -9.91 -13.09
C TYR A 48 -25.16 -10.53 -11.69
N ALA A 49 -24.77 -11.79 -11.60
CA ALA A 49 -24.75 -12.53 -10.31
C ALA A 49 -23.92 -11.83 -9.22
N PHE A 50 -22.73 -11.32 -9.56
CA PHE A 50 -21.88 -10.59 -8.61
C PHE A 50 -22.51 -9.26 -8.13
N GLN A 51 -23.35 -8.63 -8.97
CA GLN A 51 -24.10 -7.43 -8.58
C GLN A 51 -25.24 -7.79 -7.63
N ASP A 52 -25.93 -8.91 -7.88
CA ASP A 52 -26.96 -9.44 -6.99
C ASP A 52 -26.38 -9.77 -5.59
N GLU A 53 -25.20 -10.36 -5.55
CA GLU A 53 -24.48 -10.66 -4.30
C GLU A 53 -24.15 -9.37 -3.53
N CYS A 54 -23.67 -8.33 -4.22
CA CYS A 54 -23.43 -7.03 -3.59
C CYS A 54 -24.72 -6.45 -2.97
N VAL A 55 -25.86 -6.53 -3.67
CA VAL A 55 -27.14 -6.02 -3.15
C VAL A 55 -27.57 -6.80 -1.89
N ARG A 56 -27.41 -8.14 -1.85
CA ARG A 56 -27.68 -8.95 -0.66
C ARG A 56 -26.78 -8.56 0.51
N ASP A 57 -25.50 -8.27 0.24
CA ASP A 57 -24.54 -7.83 1.25
C ASP A 57 -24.90 -6.43 1.78
N PHE A 58 -25.38 -5.50 0.95
CA PHE A 58 -25.87 -4.19 1.40
C PHE A 58 -27.08 -4.27 2.33
N GLU A 59 -27.92 -5.30 2.17
CA GLU A 59 -29.05 -5.55 3.08
C GLU A 59 -28.62 -6.25 4.37
N LYS A 60 -27.62 -7.13 4.26
CA LYS A 60 -27.16 -7.97 5.38
C LYS A 60 -26.22 -7.25 6.33
N TYR A 61 -25.31 -6.45 5.79
CA TYR A 61 -24.25 -5.79 6.55
C TYR A 61 -24.50 -4.28 6.64
N ARG A 62 -24.36 -3.75 7.83
CA ARG A 62 -24.52 -2.32 8.09
C ARG A 62 -23.48 -1.48 7.38
N PHE A 63 -22.24 -1.94 7.35
CA PHE A 63 -21.10 -1.27 6.71
C PHE A 63 -20.49 -2.18 5.68
N THR A 64 -20.41 -1.72 4.43
CA THR A 64 -19.84 -2.48 3.32
C THR A 64 -18.80 -1.65 2.59
N ILE A 65 -17.66 -2.26 2.28
CA ILE A 65 -16.61 -1.67 1.46
C ILE A 65 -16.36 -2.55 0.23
N VAL A 66 -16.41 -1.96 -0.97
CA VAL A 66 -16.26 -2.66 -2.24
C VAL A 66 -15.01 -2.18 -2.94
N LEU A 67 -13.98 -3.01 -2.95
CA LEU A 67 -12.78 -2.85 -3.76
C LEU A 67 -13.05 -3.46 -5.15
N LYS A 68 -13.16 -2.63 -6.15
CA LYS A 68 -13.63 -3.05 -7.48
C LYS A 68 -12.68 -2.68 -8.61
N SER A 69 -12.71 -3.48 -9.67
CA SER A 69 -12.23 -3.08 -10.98
C SER A 69 -13.15 -2.03 -11.60
N ARG A 70 -12.63 -1.29 -12.57
CA ARG A 70 -13.40 -0.31 -13.33
C ARG A 70 -14.49 -0.97 -14.18
N GLN A 71 -15.58 -0.22 -14.45
CA GLN A 71 -16.69 -0.60 -15.36
C GLN A 71 -17.52 -1.84 -14.96
N LEU A 72 -17.53 -2.24 -13.71
CA LEU A 72 -18.38 -3.32 -13.20
C LEU A 72 -19.85 -2.91 -12.93
N GLY A 73 -20.22 -1.67 -13.23
CA GLY A 73 -21.60 -1.19 -13.10
C GLY A 73 -22.07 -0.90 -11.66
N LEU A 74 -21.21 -0.99 -10.65
CA LEU A 74 -21.59 -0.88 -9.23
C LEU A 74 -22.22 0.47 -8.86
N SER A 75 -21.75 1.60 -9.42
CA SER A 75 -22.40 2.91 -9.20
C SER A 75 -23.86 2.91 -9.72
N THR A 76 -24.17 2.09 -10.73
CA THR A 76 -25.54 1.94 -11.24
C THR A 76 -26.38 1.04 -10.32
N VAL A 77 -25.78 -0.03 -9.78
CA VAL A 77 -26.41 -0.88 -8.75
C VAL A 77 -26.74 -0.06 -7.51
N CYS A 78 -25.78 0.71 -7.00
CA CYS A 78 -25.99 1.60 -5.84
C CYS A 78 -27.07 2.65 -6.11
N ALA A 79 -27.14 3.21 -7.34
CA ALA A 79 -28.20 4.14 -7.72
C ALA A 79 -29.60 3.48 -7.67
N ALA A 80 -29.71 2.25 -8.18
CA ALA A 80 -30.95 1.48 -8.14
C ALA A 80 -31.34 1.09 -6.70
N TYR A 81 -30.36 0.74 -5.86
CA TYR A 81 -30.56 0.43 -4.44
C TYR A 81 -31.01 1.66 -3.65
N CYS A 82 -30.41 2.83 -3.87
CA CYS A 82 -30.86 4.10 -3.28
C CYS A 82 -32.31 4.42 -3.66
N LEU A 83 -32.67 4.23 -4.96
CA LEU A 83 -34.02 4.45 -5.42
C LEU A 83 -35.00 3.47 -4.76
N TRP A 84 -34.67 2.17 -4.71
CA TRP A 84 -35.47 1.17 -4.04
C TRP A 84 -35.74 1.54 -2.58
N MET A 85 -34.69 1.89 -1.83
CA MET A 85 -34.84 2.29 -0.43
C MET A 85 -35.75 3.52 -0.26
N ALA A 86 -35.57 4.53 -1.12
CA ALA A 86 -36.37 5.75 -1.06
C ALA A 86 -37.85 5.51 -1.42
N LEU A 87 -38.15 4.55 -2.30
CA LEU A 87 -39.52 4.27 -2.72
C LEU A 87 -40.28 3.33 -1.78
N PHE A 88 -39.62 2.32 -1.23
CA PHE A 88 -40.25 1.25 -0.46
C PHE A 88 -40.05 1.36 1.05
N GLN A 89 -39.29 2.36 1.52
CA GLN A 89 -39.11 2.64 2.94
C GLN A 89 -39.48 4.09 3.23
N LYS A 90 -40.05 4.37 4.44
CA LYS A 90 -40.44 5.72 4.87
C LYS A 90 -39.27 6.49 5.46
N GLU A 91 -39.28 7.82 5.23
CA GLU A 91 -38.42 8.78 5.96
C GLU A 91 -36.93 8.45 5.86
N LYS A 92 -36.48 7.95 4.70
CA LYS A 92 -35.06 7.62 4.49
C LYS A 92 -34.30 8.82 3.96
N ASN A 93 -33.30 9.24 4.71
CA ASN A 93 -32.33 10.25 4.29
C ASN A 93 -31.10 9.56 3.70
N ILE A 94 -30.94 9.63 2.37
CA ILE A 94 -29.87 8.97 1.62
C ILE A 94 -28.90 10.04 1.13
N LEU A 95 -27.62 9.90 1.53
CA LEU A 95 -26.55 10.80 1.15
C LEU A 95 -25.55 10.10 0.23
N ILE A 96 -25.28 10.70 -0.92
CA ILE A 96 -24.32 10.21 -1.91
C ILE A 96 -23.18 11.23 -2.00
N ILE A 97 -21.96 10.79 -1.75
CA ILE A 97 -20.75 11.58 -1.87
C ILE A 97 -19.98 11.13 -3.12
N ALA A 98 -19.56 12.08 -3.93
CA ALA A 98 -18.73 11.83 -5.11
C ALA A 98 -17.55 12.82 -5.18
N THR A 99 -16.49 12.45 -5.91
CA THR A 99 -15.25 13.23 -6.01
C THR A 99 -15.44 14.66 -6.55
N LYS A 100 -16.43 14.86 -7.43
CA LYS A 100 -16.72 16.15 -8.08
C LYS A 100 -18.22 16.37 -8.23
N LEU A 101 -18.66 17.64 -8.32
CA LEU A 101 -20.07 18.00 -8.48
C LEU A 101 -20.71 17.35 -9.71
N GLU A 102 -20.01 17.28 -10.83
CA GLU A 102 -20.55 16.65 -12.04
C GLU A 102 -20.76 15.13 -11.88
N VAL A 103 -19.90 14.45 -11.11
CA VAL A 103 -20.07 13.02 -10.78
C VAL A 103 -21.28 12.83 -9.88
N ALA A 104 -21.47 13.68 -8.87
CA ALA A 104 -22.65 13.66 -8.00
C ALA A 104 -23.94 13.90 -8.80
N LYS A 105 -23.98 14.90 -9.66
CA LYS A 105 -25.11 15.16 -10.56
C LYS A 105 -25.40 13.97 -11.49
N ASN A 106 -24.36 13.34 -12.04
CA ASN A 106 -24.51 12.16 -12.88
C ASN A 106 -25.07 10.97 -12.13
N PHE A 107 -24.69 10.80 -10.87
CA PHE A 107 -25.24 9.76 -10.00
C PHE A 107 -26.76 9.98 -9.78
N LEU A 108 -27.16 11.19 -9.40
CA LEU A 108 -28.56 11.54 -9.22
C LEU A 108 -29.36 11.42 -10.54
N ARG A 109 -28.75 11.81 -11.67
CA ARG A 109 -29.38 11.64 -13.00
C ARG A 109 -29.67 10.17 -13.32
N LYS A 110 -28.80 9.24 -12.97
CA LYS A 110 -29.07 7.80 -13.11
C LYS A 110 -30.31 7.39 -12.30
N ILE A 111 -30.38 7.82 -11.02
CA ILE A 111 -31.54 7.54 -10.16
C ILE A 111 -32.82 8.09 -10.79
N MET A 112 -32.78 9.32 -11.28
CA MET A 112 -33.96 9.95 -11.87
C MET A 112 -34.37 9.33 -13.22
N THR A 113 -33.43 8.87 -14.03
CA THR A 113 -33.72 8.10 -15.24
C THR A 113 -34.43 6.80 -14.88
N MET A 114 -34.00 6.11 -13.85
CA MET A 114 -34.69 4.89 -13.36
C MET A 114 -36.09 5.21 -12.84
N TYR A 115 -36.24 6.24 -12.01
CA TYR A 115 -37.54 6.66 -11.48
C TYR A 115 -38.52 7.09 -12.57
N ASP A 116 -38.06 7.92 -13.51
CA ASP A 116 -38.89 8.42 -14.61
C ASP A 116 -39.34 7.29 -15.58
N SER A 117 -38.61 6.16 -15.61
CA SER A 117 -38.93 5.00 -16.43
C SER A 117 -39.93 4.03 -15.76
N LEU A 118 -40.18 4.17 -14.44
CA LEU A 118 -41.09 3.28 -13.74
C LEU A 118 -42.53 3.40 -14.26
N PRO A 119 -43.35 2.30 -14.26
CA PRO A 119 -44.75 2.39 -14.62
C PRO A 119 -45.53 3.19 -13.55
N ASP A 120 -46.53 3.96 -14.00
CA ASP A 120 -47.31 4.86 -13.14
C ASP A 120 -47.90 4.19 -11.89
N TRP A 121 -48.33 2.95 -12.01
CA TRP A 121 -48.95 2.21 -10.92
C TRP A 121 -47.95 1.77 -9.83
N LEU A 122 -46.66 1.79 -10.12
CA LEU A 122 -45.59 1.41 -9.18
C LEU A 122 -44.96 2.64 -8.52
N VAL A 123 -45.23 3.85 -9.00
CA VAL A 123 -44.73 5.12 -8.45
C VAL A 123 -45.67 5.59 -7.34
N LEU A 124 -45.59 4.94 -6.17
CA LEU A 124 -46.46 5.22 -5.03
C LEU A 124 -46.04 6.44 -4.22
N PRO A 125 -44.75 6.60 -3.79
CA PRO A 125 -44.29 7.90 -3.33
C PRO A 125 -43.97 8.77 -4.56
N LYS A 126 -44.73 9.84 -4.70
CA LYS A 126 -44.51 10.82 -5.77
C LYS A 126 -43.32 11.71 -5.41
N GLU A 127 -42.67 12.19 -6.44
CA GLU A 127 -41.71 13.25 -6.29
C GLU A 127 -42.38 14.54 -5.79
N LYS A 128 -41.82 15.13 -4.74
CA LYS A 128 -42.30 16.38 -4.16
C LYS A 128 -41.49 17.58 -4.66
N ASN A 129 -40.17 17.46 -4.62
CA ASN A 129 -39.23 18.46 -5.13
C ASN A 129 -38.07 17.76 -5.84
N ARG A 130 -37.57 18.37 -6.91
CA ARG A 130 -36.38 17.92 -7.65
C ARG A 130 -35.43 19.09 -7.88
N SER A 131 -34.18 18.88 -7.54
CA SER A 131 -33.08 19.78 -7.89
C SER A 131 -31.94 19.01 -8.56
N VAL A 132 -30.90 19.72 -8.96
CA VAL A 132 -29.69 19.10 -9.54
C VAL A 132 -28.89 18.28 -8.53
N LYS A 133 -29.15 18.47 -7.22
CA LYS A 133 -28.40 17.85 -6.11
C LYS A 133 -29.27 16.99 -5.21
N ALA A 134 -30.59 17.11 -5.25
CA ALA A 134 -31.49 16.38 -4.34
C ALA A 134 -32.86 16.13 -4.98
N VAL A 135 -33.51 15.07 -4.50
CA VAL A 135 -34.91 14.76 -4.79
C VAL A 135 -35.61 14.38 -3.48
N ASP A 136 -36.80 14.95 -3.24
CA ASP A 136 -37.65 14.67 -2.11
C ASP A 136 -38.88 13.87 -2.60
N PHE A 137 -39.31 12.88 -1.81
CA PHE A 137 -40.49 12.06 -2.07
C PHE A 137 -41.61 12.33 -1.06
N THR A 138 -42.85 12.05 -1.46
CA THR A 138 -44.04 12.30 -0.59
C THR A 138 -44.10 11.42 0.65
N ASN A 139 -43.32 10.33 0.70
CA ASN A 139 -43.21 9.47 1.89
C ASN A 139 -42.16 9.96 2.92
N GLY A 140 -41.65 11.19 2.77
CA GLY A 140 -40.63 11.77 3.64
C GLY A 140 -39.19 11.37 3.28
N SER A 141 -39.00 10.45 2.32
CA SER A 141 -37.64 10.06 1.90
C SER A 141 -36.98 11.13 1.04
N ARG A 142 -35.65 11.25 1.18
CA ARG A 142 -34.83 12.20 0.42
C ARG A 142 -33.56 11.53 -0.07
N ILE A 143 -33.15 11.83 -1.29
CA ILE A 143 -31.84 11.45 -1.85
C ILE A 143 -31.08 12.74 -2.18
N THR A 144 -29.89 12.89 -1.61
CA THR A 144 -29.00 14.04 -1.83
C THR A 144 -27.68 13.53 -2.38
N ALA A 145 -27.20 14.12 -3.47
CA ALA A 145 -25.89 13.82 -4.08
C ALA A 145 -25.05 15.11 -4.12
N ILE A 146 -23.94 15.11 -3.39
CA ILE A 146 -23.07 16.28 -3.22
C ILE A 146 -21.61 15.93 -3.52
N PRO A 147 -20.82 16.90 -3.95
CA PRO A 147 -19.38 16.73 -4.04
C PRO A 147 -18.76 16.74 -2.64
N THR A 148 -17.52 16.33 -2.57
CA THR A 148 -16.68 16.52 -1.39
C THR A 148 -16.47 18.00 -1.06
N GLY A 149 -16.66 18.39 0.18
CA GLY A 149 -16.45 19.73 0.69
C GLY A 149 -16.49 19.74 2.22
N ASP A 150 -16.00 20.80 2.84
CA ASP A 150 -15.80 20.90 4.30
C ASP A 150 -17.09 20.71 5.14
N ASP A 151 -18.25 21.02 4.55
CA ASP A 151 -19.56 20.91 5.21
C ASP A 151 -20.40 19.73 4.72
N ALA A 152 -19.81 18.84 3.88
CA ALA A 152 -20.52 17.70 3.36
C ALA A 152 -20.93 16.75 4.49
N GLY A 153 -22.23 16.64 4.77
CA GLY A 153 -22.80 15.63 5.66
C GLY A 153 -22.85 15.98 7.15
N ARG A 154 -22.61 17.22 7.57
CA ARG A 154 -22.59 17.59 9.01
C ARG A 154 -23.96 17.90 9.64
N SER A 155 -25.06 17.93 8.89
CA SER A 155 -26.29 18.57 9.35
C SER A 155 -27.46 17.66 9.75
N GLU A 156 -27.54 16.43 9.26
CA GLU A 156 -28.70 15.54 9.51
C GLU A 156 -28.28 14.08 9.63
N GLY A 157 -29.01 13.29 10.45
CA GLY A 157 -28.83 11.83 10.52
C GLY A 157 -29.09 11.19 9.16
N VAL A 158 -28.17 10.32 8.72
CA VAL A 158 -28.21 9.66 7.42
C VAL A 158 -28.61 8.20 7.58
N SER A 159 -29.64 7.77 6.84
CA SER A 159 -30.08 6.37 6.82
C SER A 159 -29.17 5.49 5.96
N LEU A 160 -28.64 6.03 4.84
CA LEU A 160 -27.69 5.37 3.98
C LEU A 160 -26.69 6.39 3.44
N LEU A 161 -25.41 6.15 3.69
CA LEU A 161 -24.28 6.88 3.08
C LEU A 161 -23.67 6.04 1.97
N VAL A 162 -23.62 6.57 0.76
CA VAL A 162 -22.90 5.97 -0.37
C VAL A 162 -21.75 6.88 -0.75
N VAL A 163 -20.51 6.36 -0.75
CA VAL A 163 -19.33 7.10 -1.19
C VAL A 163 -18.76 6.43 -2.43
N ASP A 164 -18.94 7.07 -3.58
CA ASP A 164 -18.44 6.57 -4.86
C ASP A 164 -17.04 7.11 -5.14
N GLU A 165 -16.14 6.23 -5.62
CA GLU A 165 -14.73 6.49 -5.84
C GLU A 165 -14.00 7.01 -4.58
N ALA A 166 -14.27 6.38 -3.43
CA ALA A 166 -13.81 6.81 -2.10
C ALA A 166 -12.29 6.99 -2.00
N ALA A 167 -11.48 6.10 -2.61
CA ALA A 167 -10.02 6.20 -2.62
C ALA A 167 -9.51 7.44 -3.39
N HIS A 168 -10.32 8.01 -4.27
CA HIS A 168 -9.97 9.15 -5.12
C HIS A 168 -10.35 10.51 -4.53
N ILE A 169 -10.99 10.54 -3.37
CA ILE A 169 -11.39 11.76 -2.67
C ILE A 169 -10.18 12.40 -2.01
N GLN A 170 -9.90 13.66 -2.34
CA GLN A 170 -8.87 14.44 -1.67
C GLN A 170 -9.36 14.91 -0.30
N GLY A 171 -8.51 14.81 0.74
CA GLY A 171 -8.87 15.22 2.10
C GLY A 171 -9.96 14.35 2.76
N PHE A 172 -10.11 13.10 2.30
CA PHE A 172 -11.14 12.19 2.80
C PHE A 172 -10.99 11.87 4.29
N ASP A 173 -9.78 11.96 4.85
CA ASP A 173 -9.52 11.73 6.28
C ASP A 173 -10.31 12.69 7.19
N GLU A 174 -10.37 13.97 6.84
CA GLU A 174 -11.10 14.99 7.60
C GLU A 174 -12.60 14.87 7.39
N LEU A 175 -13.01 14.65 6.15
CA LEU A 175 -14.40 14.43 5.78
C LEU A 175 -14.98 13.15 6.42
N TRP A 176 -14.20 12.08 6.47
CA TRP A 176 -14.61 10.78 7.01
C TRP A 176 -15.03 10.85 8.46
N LYS A 177 -14.31 11.59 9.30
CA LYS A 177 -14.67 11.78 10.72
C LYS A 177 -16.07 12.40 10.87
N GLY A 178 -16.38 13.39 10.04
CA GLY A 178 -17.70 14.02 10.02
C GLY A 178 -18.80 13.09 9.50
N LEU A 179 -18.56 12.41 8.37
CA LEU A 179 -19.51 11.50 7.74
C LEU A 179 -19.83 10.29 8.63
N TYR A 180 -18.82 9.68 9.24
CA TYR A 180 -19.01 8.54 10.12
C TYR A 180 -19.94 8.87 11.31
N SER A 181 -19.81 10.08 11.87
CA SER A 181 -20.68 10.53 12.96
C SER A 181 -22.16 10.66 12.55
N THR A 182 -22.47 11.02 11.30
CA THR A 182 -23.86 11.18 10.82
C THR A 182 -24.61 9.85 10.67
N VAL A 183 -23.89 8.74 10.51
CA VAL A 183 -24.48 7.40 10.44
C VAL A 183 -24.43 6.63 11.77
N SER A 184 -23.81 7.22 12.81
CA SER A 184 -23.63 6.56 14.12
C SER A 184 -24.96 6.19 14.77
N THR A 185 -26.04 6.91 14.48
CA THR A 185 -27.39 6.70 15.04
C THR A 185 -28.17 5.52 14.41
N GLY A 186 -27.53 4.71 13.55
CA GLY A 186 -28.14 3.51 12.97
C GLY A 186 -28.15 3.45 11.44
N GLY A 187 -27.52 4.41 10.75
CA GLY A 187 -27.41 4.41 9.29
C GLY A 187 -26.44 3.36 8.76
N ASN A 188 -26.57 3.05 7.47
CA ASN A 188 -25.71 2.13 6.72
C ASN A 188 -24.67 2.89 5.90
N ILE A 189 -23.53 2.24 5.62
CA ILE A 189 -22.45 2.79 4.78
C ILE A 189 -22.12 1.84 3.64
N ILE A 190 -22.00 2.38 2.43
CA ILE A 190 -21.44 1.70 1.26
C ILE A 190 -20.28 2.54 0.71
N LEU A 191 -19.06 2.04 0.84
CA LEU A 191 -17.87 2.61 0.20
C LEU A 191 -17.53 1.81 -1.03
N LEU A 192 -17.34 2.45 -2.18
CA LEU A 192 -16.89 1.76 -3.39
C LEU A 192 -15.80 2.55 -4.10
N SER A 193 -14.76 1.86 -4.55
CA SER A 193 -13.65 2.47 -5.29
C SER A 193 -12.80 1.44 -6.03
N THR A 194 -12.10 1.89 -7.09
CA THR A 194 -10.82 1.29 -7.48
C THR A 194 -9.75 1.72 -6.48
N PRO A 195 -8.64 0.97 -6.30
CA PRO A 195 -7.58 1.37 -5.38
C PRO A 195 -6.85 2.61 -5.89
N LYS A 196 -6.24 3.37 -4.97
CA LYS A 196 -5.38 4.51 -5.29
C LYS A 196 -4.24 4.62 -4.29
N GLY A 197 -3.28 3.72 -4.42
CA GLY A 197 -2.17 3.64 -3.47
C GLY A 197 -2.61 3.22 -2.07
N VAL A 198 -1.65 3.09 -1.19
CA VAL A 198 -1.84 2.72 0.22
C VAL A 198 -2.01 3.96 1.12
N GLY A 199 -2.46 3.78 2.37
CA GLY A 199 -2.46 4.81 3.41
C GLY A 199 -3.65 5.76 3.43
N ASN A 200 -4.49 5.88 2.38
CA ASN A 200 -5.72 6.66 2.43
C ASN A 200 -6.83 5.95 3.25
N VAL A 201 -7.90 6.66 3.60
CA VAL A 201 -9.01 6.12 4.42
C VAL A 201 -9.59 4.84 3.82
N PHE A 202 -9.80 4.80 2.50
CA PHE A 202 -10.36 3.62 1.84
C PHE A 202 -9.44 2.40 2.02
N HIS A 203 -8.12 2.57 1.86
CA HIS A 203 -7.14 1.52 2.12
C HIS A 203 -7.15 1.08 3.59
N LYS A 204 -7.16 2.03 4.56
CA LYS A 204 -7.19 1.72 6.00
C LYS A 204 -8.44 0.92 6.39
N VAL A 205 -9.61 1.35 5.88
CA VAL A 205 -10.87 0.63 6.13
C VAL A 205 -10.82 -0.75 5.48
N TRP A 206 -10.29 -0.87 4.26
CA TRP A 206 -10.17 -2.15 3.55
C TRP A 206 -9.26 -3.14 4.28
N THR A 207 -8.08 -2.71 4.71
CA THR A 207 -7.14 -3.59 5.43
C THR A 207 -7.64 -3.98 6.82
N GLY A 208 -8.39 -3.10 7.49
CA GLY A 208 -8.97 -3.37 8.80
C GLY A 208 -10.23 -4.25 8.78
N CYS A 209 -10.84 -4.51 7.59
CA CYS A 209 -11.97 -5.42 7.47
C CYS A 209 -11.57 -6.89 7.28
N ASP A 210 -10.27 -7.19 7.25
CA ASP A 210 -9.76 -8.55 7.15
C ASP A 210 -10.24 -9.41 8.33
N ILE A 211 -10.71 -10.63 8.02
CA ILE A 211 -11.30 -11.56 8.98
C ILE A 211 -10.32 -11.89 10.13
N GLU A 212 -9.03 -11.94 9.84
CA GLU A 212 -7.98 -12.25 10.83
C GLU A 212 -7.65 -11.05 11.74
N LYS A 213 -7.68 -9.83 11.21
CA LYS A 213 -7.34 -8.60 11.95
C LYS A 213 -8.53 -7.96 12.64
N LYS A 214 -9.68 -7.95 12.00
CA LYS A 214 -10.96 -7.39 12.44
C LYS A 214 -10.84 -6.07 13.23
N GLU A 215 -10.17 -5.10 12.64
CA GLU A 215 -9.92 -3.79 13.23
C GLU A 215 -11.12 -2.83 13.08
N ASN A 216 -12.09 -3.20 12.22
CA ASN A 216 -13.32 -2.45 12.02
C ASN A 216 -14.51 -3.37 11.69
N ASP A 217 -15.72 -2.79 11.63
CA ASP A 217 -16.99 -3.51 11.40
C ASP A 217 -17.39 -3.59 9.92
N PHE A 218 -16.52 -3.23 8.99
CA PHE A 218 -16.84 -3.30 7.57
C PHE A 218 -16.80 -4.73 7.03
N HIS A 219 -17.76 -5.03 6.16
CA HIS A 219 -17.74 -6.21 5.30
C HIS A 219 -17.05 -5.87 3.98
N GLY A 220 -15.94 -6.55 3.66
CA GLY A 220 -15.13 -6.32 2.47
C GLY A 220 -15.56 -7.18 1.29
N ILE A 221 -15.82 -6.56 0.13
CA ILE A 221 -16.13 -7.23 -1.15
C ILE A 221 -15.05 -6.87 -2.16
N LYS A 222 -14.31 -7.87 -2.68
CA LYS A 222 -13.33 -7.67 -3.74
C LYS A 222 -13.87 -8.15 -5.08
N LEU A 223 -13.92 -7.26 -6.06
CA LEU A 223 -14.44 -7.52 -7.40
C LEU A 223 -13.37 -7.23 -8.47
N PRO A 224 -12.50 -8.20 -8.78
CA PRO A 224 -11.56 -8.08 -9.88
C PRO A 224 -12.31 -8.07 -11.24
N TRP A 225 -11.63 -7.70 -12.32
CA TRP A 225 -12.23 -7.66 -13.66
C TRP A 225 -12.82 -9.01 -14.11
N THR A 226 -12.29 -10.11 -13.59
CA THR A 226 -12.71 -11.49 -13.92
C THR A 226 -14.13 -11.86 -13.48
N VAL A 227 -14.76 -11.08 -12.59
CA VAL A 227 -16.15 -11.33 -12.16
C VAL A 227 -17.17 -10.97 -13.23
N HIS A 228 -16.78 -10.13 -14.21
CA HIS A 228 -17.67 -9.69 -15.28
C HIS A 228 -17.71 -10.73 -16.40
N PRO A 229 -18.88 -11.33 -16.74
CA PRO A 229 -18.95 -12.43 -17.71
C PRO A 229 -18.57 -12.05 -19.14
N GLU A 230 -18.59 -10.75 -19.49
CA GLU A 230 -18.19 -10.26 -20.80
C GLU A 230 -16.70 -9.86 -20.87
N HIS A 231 -15.97 -9.92 -19.75
CA HIS A 231 -14.55 -9.62 -19.69
C HIS A 231 -13.74 -10.92 -19.78
N ASP A 232 -13.33 -11.27 -20.99
CA ASP A 232 -12.45 -12.40 -21.26
C ASP A 232 -10.96 -11.99 -21.30
N GLN A 233 -10.08 -12.95 -21.53
CA GLN A 233 -8.64 -12.72 -21.63
C GLN A 233 -8.29 -11.74 -22.77
N LYS A 234 -9.04 -11.78 -23.89
CA LYS A 234 -8.81 -10.87 -25.02
C LYS A 234 -9.14 -9.42 -24.65
N TRP A 235 -10.25 -9.24 -23.92
CA TRP A 235 -10.61 -7.93 -23.36
C TRP A 235 -9.51 -7.40 -22.42
N PHE A 236 -9.00 -8.26 -21.54
CA PHE A 236 -7.91 -7.87 -20.62
C PHE A 236 -6.65 -7.47 -21.38
N GLU A 237 -6.22 -8.25 -22.37
CA GLU A 237 -5.06 -7.92 -23.22
C GLU A 237 -5.25 -6.62 -24.00
N GLU A 238 -6.48 -6.34 -24.46
CA GLU A 238 -6.81 -5.06 -25.10
C GLU A 238 -6.65 -3.89 -24.13
N GLN A 239 -7.13 -4.03 -22.88
CA GLN A 239 -6.95 -3.00 -21.87
C GLN A 239 -5.47 -2.80 -21.54
N CYS A 240 -4.68 -3.87 -21.40
CA CYS A 240 -3.25 -3.81 -21.13
C CYS A 240 -2.45 -3.09 -22.23
N ARG A 241 -2.90 -3.13 -23.49
CA ARG A 241 -2.27 -2.36 -24.58
C ARG A 241 -2.55 -0.85 -24.51
N ASN A 242 -3.62 -0.44 -23.84
CA ASN A 242 -4.10 0.95 -23.81
C ASN A 242 -3.84 1.64 -22.47
N LEU A 243 -3.47 0.89 -21.42
CA LEU A 243 -3.17 1.41 -20.08
C LEU A 243 -1.68 1.27 -19.78
N ASP A 244 -1.16 2.21 -19.01
CA ASP A 244 0.15 2.06 -18.40
C ASP A 244 0.14 0.97 -17.30
N PRO A 245 1.28 0.42 -16.88
CA PRO A 245 1.33 -0.63 -15.85
C PRO A 245 0.60 -0.27 -14.57
N ARG A 246 0.72 0.97 -14.12
CA ARG A 246 0.03 1.48 -12.95
C ARG A 246 -1.50 1.52 -13.13
N GLY A 247 -1.96 1.97 -14.30
CA GLY A 247 -3.38 1.96 -14.65
C GLY A 247 -3.96 0.54 -14.67
N ILE A 248 -3.20 -0.45 -15.11
CA ILE A 248 -3.59 -1.87 -15.06
C ILE A 248 -3.78 -2.33 -13.61
N GLN A 249 -2.83 -2.05 -12.73
CA GLN A 249 -2.91 -2.41 -11.31
C GLN A 249 -4.11 -1.75 -10.64
N GLN A 250 -4.29 -0.44 -10.87
CA GLN A 250 -5.37 0.36 -10.28
C GLN A 250 -6.74 -0.01 -10.82
N GLU A 251 -6.91 -0.03 -12.14
CA GLU A 251 -8.23 -0.06 -12.77
C GLU A 251 -8.74 -1.50 -13.02
N LEU A 252 -7.84 -2.49 -13.10
CA LEU A 252 -8.21 -3.86 -13.42
C LEU A 252 -7.92 -4.86 -12.30
N LEU A 253 -6.71 -4.83 -11.72
CA LEU A 253 -6.25 -5.86 -10.80
C LEU A 253 -6.64 -5.61 -9.33
N CYS A 254 -7.18 -4.44 -9.01
CA CYS A 254 -7.52 -4.06 -7.63
C CYS A 254 -6.32 -4.14 -6.68
N ASP A 255 -5.15 -3.69 -7.15
CA ASP A 255 -3.93 -3.69 -6.36
C ASP A 255 -3.59 -2.28 -5.84
N PHE A 256 -3.48 -2.17 -4.51
CA PHE A 256 -3.15 -0.91 -3.85
C PHE A 256 -1.69 -0.52 -4.04
N LEU A 257 -0.75 -1.47 -3.98
CA LEU A 257 0.68 -1.19 -4.09
C LEU A 257 1.04 -0.69 -5.48
N GLY A 258 0.67 -1.42 -6.51
CA GLY A 258 0.94 -1.05 -7.90
C GLY A 258 0.19 0.21 -8.36
N SER A 259 -0.89 0.61 -7.68
CA SER A 259 -1.66 1.83 -7.98
C SER A 259 -1.11 3.11 -7.34
N GLY A 260 -0.13 2.98 -6.40
CA GLY A 260 0.45 4.09 -5.64
C GLY A 260 1.55 4.86 -6.37
N GLN A 261 1.99 5.97 -5.75
CA GLN A 261 3.22 6.70 -6.12
C GLN A 261 4.33 6.39 -5.11
N THR A 262 4.45 5.13 -4.71
CA THR A 262 5.47 4.70 -3.77
C THR A 262 6.87 4.99 -4.33
N TYR A 263 7.79 5.38 -3.46
CA TYR A 263 9.17 5.65 -3.83
C TYR A 263 9.88 4.38 -4.32
N LEU A 264 9.66 3.26 -3.62
CA LEU A 264 10.07 1.94 -4.05
C LEU A 264 9.06 1.37 -5.05
N ASN A 265 9.54 0.71 -6.10
CA ASN A 265 8.67 0.05 -7.06
C ASN A 265 8.04 -1.23 -6.49
N GLU A 266 7.04 -1.77 -7.19
CA GLU A 266 6.29 -2.97 -6.76
C GLU A 266 7.19 -4.18 -6.52
N MET A 267 8.20 -4.40 -7.38
CA MET A 267 9.14 -5.53 -7.22
C MET A 267 9.98 -5.40 -5.96
N ALA A 268 10.43 -4.19 -5.62
CA ALA A 268 11.17 -3.91 -4.40
C ALA A 268 10.29 -4.10 -3.15
N LEU A 269 9.04 -3.61 -3.18
CA LEU A 269 8.08 -3.79 -2.09
C LEU A 269 7.68 -5.26 -1.90
N SER A 270 7.50 -6.01 -3.00
CA SER A 270 7.26 -7.46 -2.92
C SER A 270 8.44 -8.19 -2.28
N TYR A 271 9.67 -7.87 -2.71
CA TYR A 271 10.87 -8.42 -2.12
C TYR A 271 10.96 -8.17 -0.62
N LEU A 272 10.66 -6.95 -0.17
CA LEU A 272 10.63 -6.63 1.26
C LEU A 272 9.58 -7.47 2.01
N ASN A 273 8.38 -7.60 1.47
CA ASN A 273 7.33 -8.43 2.09
C ASN A 273 7.72 -9.91 2.18
N ASP A 274 8.38 -10.45 1.16
CA ASP A 274 8.84 -11.85 1.13
C ASP A 274 9.95 -12.12 2.17
N MET A 275 10.71 -11.08 2.55
CA MET A 275 11.81 -11.18 3.53
C MET A 275 11.35 -10.98 4.97
N ILE A 276 10.13 -10.54 5.24
CA ILE A 276 9.64 -10.30 6.60
C ILE A 276 9.77 -11.57 7.44
N ALA A 277 10.44 -11.44 8.58
CA ALA A 277 10.58 -12.50 9.57
C ALA A 277 10.37 -11.95 10.99
N PRO A 278 9.77 -12.75 11.89
CA PRO A 278 9.66 -12.34 13.29
C PRO A 278 11.07 -12.19 13.91
N PRO A 279 11.31 -11.17 14.72
CA PRO A 279 12.58 -11.06 15.45
C PRO A 279 12.73 -12.23 16.43
N ILE A 280 13.96 -12.72 16.61
CA ILE A 280 14.28 -13.76 17.59
C ILE A 280 14.21 -13.23 19.01
N GLU A 281 14.41 -11.91 19.18
CA GLU A 281 14.36 -11.23 20.47
C GLU A 281 13.85 -9.79 20.31
N LYS A 282 13.08 -9.34 21.30
CA LYS A 282 12.71 -7.94 21.48
C LYS A 282 13.09 -7.51 22.87
N PHE A 283 13.88 -6.44 22.97
CA PHE A 283 14.32 -5.92 24.26
C PHE A 283 14.35 -4.39 24.26
N GLY A 284 14.77 -3.79 25.39
CA GLY A 284 14.67 -2.36 25.60
C GLY A 284 13.32 -1.96 26.17
N GLU A 285 13.11 -0.66 26.35
CA GLU A 285 11.85 -0.09 26.82
C GLU A 285 10.75 -0.41 25.78
N ASP A 286 9.64 -1.00 26.23
CA ASP A 286 8.52 -1.44 25.36
C ASP A 286 8.90 -2.40 24.21
N GLY A 287 10.04 -3.10 24.29
CA GLY A 287 10.50 -3.98 23.22
C GLY A 287 10.89 -3.24 21.93
N ASN A 288 11.41 -2.04 22.07
CA ASN A 288 11.74 -1.14 20.97
C ASN A 288 12.88 -1.63 20.08
N ILE A 289 13.79 -2.46 20.60
CA ILE A 289 14.90 -3.06 19.87
C ILE A 289 14.47 -4.45 19.38
N TRP A 290 14.47 -4.64 18.08
CA TRP A 290 14.20 -5.92 17.44
C TRP A 290 15.49 -6.52 16.93
N VAL A 291 15.76 -7.80 17.26
CA VAL A 291 16.97 -8.53 16.86
C VAL A 291 16.57 -9.75 16.05
N TRP A 292 17.14 -9.91 14.87
CA TRP A 292 16.99 -11.09 14.02
C TRP A 292 18.22 -11.99 14.06
N LYS A 293 19.40 -11.43 14.32
CA LYS A 293 20.65 -12.21 14.48
C LYS A 293 21.53 -11.60 15.56
N TYR A 294 22.10 -12.49 16.36
CA TYR A 294 23.11 -12.08 17.33
C TYR A 294 24.46 -11.77 16.66
N PRO A 295 25.28 -10.92 17.27
CA PRO A 295 26.59 -10.58 16.73
C PRO A 295 27.51 -11.82 16.65
N VAL A 296 28.20 -11.95 15.52
CA VAL A 296 29.18 -13.02 15.26
C VAL A 296 30.58 -12.43 15.34
N ALA A 297 31.46 -13.11 16.07
CA ALA A 297 32.84 -12.66 16.22
C ALA A 297 33.58 -12.67 14.88
N GLY A 298 34.23 -11.56 14.56
CA GLY A 298 34.94 -11.37 13.29
C GLY A 298 34.17 -10.66 12.20
N ASN A 299 32.84 -10.59 12.30
CA ASN A 299 32.04 -9.83 11.36
C ASN A 299 32.13 -8.32 11.63
N LYS A 300 31.95 -7.54 10.57
CA LYS A 300 31.94 -6.09 10.58
C LYS A 300 30.52 -5.57 10.60
N TYR A 301 30.27 -4.60 11.52
CA TYR A 301 28.93 -4.03 11.69
C TYR A 301 28.93 -2.52 11.51
N VAL A 302 27.84 -2.02 10.94
CA VAL A 302 27.54 -0.59 10.82
C VAL A 302 26.20 -0.31 11.48
N ILE A 303 26.11 0.76 12.25
CA ILE A 303 24.85 1.26 12.82
C ILE A 303 24.58 2.64 12.23
N SER A 304 23.53 2.76 11.48
CA SER A 304 22.98 4.05 11.03
C SER A 304 21.83 4.48 11.93
N ALA A 305 21.68 5.79 12.12
CA ALA A 305 20.61 6.32 12.96
C ALA A 305 20.03 7.62 12.42
N ASP A 306 18.71 7.72 12.49
CA ASP A 306 17.95 8.96 12.35
C ASP A 306 17.44 9.40 13.71
N VAL A 307 17.52 10.70 14.02
CA VAL A 307 17.38 11.23 15.38
C VAL A 307 16.23 12.21 15.46
N ALA A 308 15.20 11.87 16.23
CA ALA A 308 14.11 12.75 16.60
C ALA A 308 14.33 13.44 17.95
N ARG A 309 13.47 14.42 18.24
CA ARG A 309 13.51 15.16 19.52
C ARG A 309 13.13 14.32 20.74
N GLY A 310 12.33 13.26 20.54
CA GLY A 310 11.89 12.33 21.58
C GLY A 310 10.52 12.65 22.19
N ASP A 311 9.97 13.85 22.00
CA ASP A 311 8.67 14.31 22.49
C ASP A 311 7.71 14.75 21.35
N SER A 312 8.09 14.50 20.10
CA SER A 312 7.30 14.76 18.89
C SER A 312 6.57 13.49 18.39
N ASP A 313 5.91 13.60 17.24
CA ASP A 313 5.31 12.43 16.58
C ASP A 313 6.36 11.55 15.88
N ASP A 314 7.56 12.09 15.59
CA ASP A 314 8.66 11.38 14.95
C ASP A 314 9.40 10.47 15.95
N TYR A 315 10.01 9.41 15.43
CA TYR A 315 10.78 8.43 16.19
C TYR A 315 12.28 8.58 15.94
N SER A 316 13.08 8.35 16.98
CA SER A 316 14.49 8.02 16.79
C SER A 316 14.59 6.56 16.33
N THR A 317 15.33 6.31 15.26
CA THR A 317 15.45 4.99 14.65
C THR A 317 16.89 4.63 14.35
N SER A 318 17.22 3.34 14.39
CA SER A 318 18.52 2.85 13.94
C SER A 318 18.44 1.46 13.34
N HIS A 319 19.36 1.16 12.42
CA HIS A 319 19.54 -0.16 11.83
C HIS A 319 20.97 -0.63 12.05
N VAL A 320 21.12 -1.90 12.42
CA VAL A 320 22.42 -2.58 12.52
C VAL A 320 22.61 -3.46 11.30
N PHE A 321 23.62 -3.15 10.51
CA PHE A 321 24.00 -3.88 9.29
C PHE A 321 25.13 -4.85 9.59
N ASP A 322 24.98 -6.11 9.22
CA ASP A 322 26.08 -7.06 9.07
C ASP A 322 26.63 -6.91 7.65
N VAL A 323 27.82 -6.31 7.54
CA VAL A 323 28.42 -5.97 6.25
C VAL A 323 28.93 -7.20 5.52
N ASP A 324 29.39 -8.22 6.24
CA ASP A 324 29.95 -9.43 5.66
C ASP A 324 28.88 -10.40 5.15
N ASN A 325 27.64 -10.26 5.65
CA ASN A 325 26.51 -11.13 5.26
C ASN A 325 25.41 -10.42 4.47
N ASP A 326 25.56 -9.14 4.16
CA ASP A 326 24.58 -8.34 3.39
C ASP A 326 23.18 -8.34 4.01
N GLU A 327 23.06 -8.01 5.30
CA GLU A 327 21.78 -8.05 6.00
C GLU A 327 21.65 -7.06 7.15
N VAL A 328 20.40 -6.68 7.45
CA VAL A 328 20.04 -5.91 8.64
C VAL A 328 19.70 -6.88 9.76
N VAL A 329 20.50 -6.88 10.83
CA VAL A 329 20.42 -7.86 11.93
C VAL A 329 19.69 -7.37 13.16
N ALA A 330 19.59 -6.05 13.34
CA ALA A 330 18.80 -5.44 14.41
C ALA A 330 18.27 -4.06 14.01
N GLU A 331 17.19 -3.64 14.65
CA GLU A 331 16.49 -2.38 14.41
C GLU A 331 15.99 -1.80 15.73
N TYR A 332 16.11 -0.49 15.89
CA TYR A 332 15.48 0.27 16.96
C TYR A 332 14.49 1.29 16.39
N GLN A 333 13.35 1.44 17.07
CA GLN A 333 12.38 2.51 16.83
C GLN A 333 11.73 2.91 18.15
N GLY A 334 11.91 4.16 18.58
CA GLY A 334 11.34 4.62 19.84
C GLY A 334 11.40 6.14 20.01
N LYS A 335 10.63 6.63 20.98
CA LYS A 335 10.64 8.05 21.38
C LYS A 335 11.58 8.21 22.56
N ILE A 336 12.77 8.74 22.32
CA ILE A 336 13.83 8.87 23.31
C ILE A 336 14.59 10.20 23.11
N PRO A 337 14.99 10.91 24.19
CA PRO A 337 15.82 12.10 24.05
C PRO A 337 17.18 11.81 23.38
N PRO A 338 17.74 12.75 22.60
CA PRO A 338 18.98 12.55 21.83
C PRO A 338 20.20 12.08 22.63
N ASP A 339 20.36 12.53 23.86
CA ASP A 339 21.45 12.14 24.75
C ASP A 339 21.32 10.68 25.22
N ARG A 340 20.11 10.23 25.56
CA ARG A 340 19.81 8.84 25.90
C ARG A 340 19.89 7.92 24.69
N PHE A 341 19.50 8.43 23.52
CA PHE A 341 19.66 7.67 22.29
C PHE A 341 21.13 7.41 21.96
N ALA A 342 22.02 8.38 22.22
CA ALA A 342 23.45 8.18 22.07
C ALA A 342 24.00 7.08 23.00
N GLU A 343 23.52 7.01 24.24
CA GLU A 343 23.91 5.95 25.19
C GLU A 343 23.45 4.57 24.70
N LEU A 344 22.18 4.48 24.21
CA LEU A 344 21.64 3.26 23.59
C LEU A 344 22.45 2.82 22.38
N LEU A 345 22.77 3.75 21.46
CA LEU A 345 23.58 3.46 20.27
C LEU A 345 24.98 2.98 20.64
N ALA A 346 25.62 3.59 21.68
CA ALA A 346 26.94 3.18 22.15
C ALA A 346 26.91 1.76 22.74
N ASP A 347 25.87 1.41 23.51
CA ASP A 347 25.72 0.08 24.08
C ASP A 347 25.43 -0.98 23.01
N LEU A 348 24.56 -0.64 22.04
CA LEU A 348 24.29 -1.50 20.89
C LEU A 348 25.56 -1.70 20.06
N GLY A 349 26.32 -0.64 19.81
CA GLY A 349 27.57 -0.70 19.07
C GLY A 349 28.63 -1.58 19.76
N ARG A 350 28.75 -1.50 21.08
CA ARG A 350 29.65 -2.39 21.84
C ARG A 350 29.22 -3.85 21.75
N LYS A 351 27.91 -4.13 21.82
CA LYS A 351 27.39 -5.49 21.63
C LYS A 351 27.75 -6.06 20.26
N TYR A 352 27.71 -5.22 19.20
CA TYR A 352 28.09 -5.59 17.85
C TYR A 352 29.58 -5.27 17.55
N TYR A 353 30.48 -5.69 18.43
CA TYR A 353 31.94 -5.63 18.28
C TYR A 353 32.50 -4.24 17.93
N ASN A 354 32.00 -3.20 18.57
CA ASN A 354 32.31 -1.80 18.28
C ASN A 354 31.95 -1.42 16.82
N ALA A 355 30.73 -1.71 16.44
CA ALA A 355 30.18 -1.33 15.14
C ALA A 355 30.47 0.15 14.81
N LEU A 356 30.67 0.47 13.53
CA LEU A 356 30.76 1.87 13.11
C LEU A 356 29.40 2.53 13.31
N ILE A 357 29.31 3.57 14.15
CA ILE A 357 28.07 4.33 14.36
C ILE A 357 28.08 5.59 13.51
N CYS A 358 27.04 5.75 12.69
CA CYS A 358 26.80 6.94 11.86
C CYS A 358 25.41 7.52 12.15
N PRO A 359 25.28 8.44 13.10
CA PRO A 359 24.05 9.20 13.27
C PRO A 359 23.91 10.25 12.17
N GLU A 360 22.68 10.56 11.77
CA GLU A 360 22.40 11.83 11.11
C GLU A 360 22.76 12.97 12.06
N ASN A 361 23.48 13.99 11.57
CA ASN A 361 23.93 15.08 12.44
C ASN A 361 23.16 16.40 12.25
N ASN A 362 21.98 16.35 11.63
CA ASN A 362 21.11 17.50 11.50
C ASN A 362 20.40 17.80 12.83
N THR A 363 20.18 19.08 13.12
CA THR A 363 19.37 19.57 14.25
C THR A 363 19.58 18.78 15.56
N PHE A 364 18.73 17.79 15.87
CA PHE A 364 18.79 16.99 17.10
C PHE A 364 19.86 15.89 17.02
N GLY A 365 20.16 15.40 15.84
CA GLY A 365 21.19 14.38 15.62
C GLY A 365 22.59 14.85 15.97
N LEU A 366 22.86 16.15 15.87
CA LEU A 366 24.14 16.73 16.30
C LEU A 366 24.39 16.53 17.81
N ALA A 367 23.34 16.63 18.64
CA ALA A 367 23.45 16.37 20.07
C ALA A 367 23.81 14.90 20.34
N THR A 368 23.18 13.95 19.65
CA THR A 368 23.51 12.53 19.72
C THR A 368 24.95 12.25 19.27
N ALA A 369 25.37 12.84 18.15
CA ALA A 369 26.71 12.67 17.61
C ALA A 369 27.79 13.19 18.56
N TYR A 370 27.61 14.37 19.15
CA TYR A 370 28.53 14.90 20.16
C TYR A 370 28.53 14.08 21.48
N ARG A 371 27.34 13.62 21.93
CA ARG A 371 27.26 12.76 23.10
C ARG A 371 28.02 11.44 22.89
N LEU A 372 27.94 10.80 21.72
CA LEU A 372 28.74 9.63 21.37
C LEU A 372 30.24 9.91 21.43
N ARG A 373 30.68 11.07 20.94
CA ARG A 373 32.08 11.52 21.07
C ARG A 373 32.50 11.71 22.53
N ASP A 374 31.66 12.35 23.35
CA ASP A 374 31.92 12.58 24.78
C ASP A 374 31.95 11.26 25.56
N LEU A 375 31.16 10.25 25.15
CA LEU A 375 31.22 8.88 25.67
C LEU A 375 32.51 8.14 25.22
N LYS A 376 33.35 8.77 24.40
CA LYS A 376 34.57 8.19 23.81
C LYS A 376 34.27 6.88 23.08
N TYR A 377 33.15 6.84 22.32
CA TYR A 377 32.84 5.66 21.54
C TYR A 377 33.92 5.46 20.45
N PRO A 378 34.54 4.26 20.37
CA PRO A 378 35.79 4.10 19.63
C PRO A 378 35.64 4.16 18.11
N ASN A 379 34.46 3.84 17.55
CA ASN A 379 34.22 3.73 16.09
C ASN A 379 33.05 4.60 15.67
N LEU A 380 33.25 5.92 15.65
CA LEU A 380 32.26 6.93 15.25
C LEU A 380 32.59 7.44 13.84
N TYR A 381 31.55 7.59 13.01
CA TYR A 381 31.70 8.10 11.65
C TYR A 381 31.94 9.61 11.62
N TYR A 382 32.88 10.03 10.80
CA TYR A 382 33.17 11.43 10.49
C TYR A 382 33.22 11.63 8.97
N GLU A 383 32.38 12.50 8.44
CA GLU A 383 32.28 12.76 7.00
C GLU A 383 33.61 13.18 6.36
N LYS A 384 34.43 13.95 7.11
CA LYS A 384 35.79 14.37 6.69
C LYS A 384 36.69 13.20 6.32
N PHE A 385 36.48 12.05 6.95
CA PHE A 385 37.32 10.84 6.80
C PHE A 385 36.60 9.70 6.05
N ALA A 386 35.50 9.99 5.37
CA ALA A 386 34.65 9.00 4.69
C ALA A 386 35.40 8.03 3.76
N LYS A 387 36.59 8.41 3.30
CA LYS A 387 37.43 7.60 2.42
C LYS A 387 38.36 6.61 3.14
N ALA A 388 38.39 6.60 4.46
CA ALA A 388 39.40 5.89 5.23
C ALA A 388 38.99 4.47 5.70
N GLY A 389 37.74 4.04 5.45
CA GLY A 389 37.25 2.68 5.79
C GLY A 389 36.53 2.58 7.15
N ILE A 390 35.84 1.45 7.36
CA ILE A 390 34.94 1.20 8.50
C ILE A 390 35.68 1.07 9.85
N HIS A 391 36.98 0.79 9.86
CA HIS A 391 37.72 0.38 11.07
C HIS A 391 38.90 1.26 11.40
N GLN A 392 38.91 2.53 11.00
CA GLN A 392 39.95 3.44 11.49
C GLN A 392 39.51 4.11 12.78
N VAL A 393 40.25 3.82 13.83
CA VAL A 393 40.16 4.53 15.11
C VAL A 393 41.04 5.80 15.00
N TYR A 394 40.40 6.96 15.11
CA TYR A 394 41.07 8.26 15.04
C TYR A 394 41.51 8.72 16.43
N THR A 395 42.63 9.40 16.52
CA THR A 395 43.07 10.04 17.74
C THR A 395 42.21 11.25 18.11
N GLU A 396 42.15 11.61 19.38
CA GLU A 396 41.40 12.79 19.86
C GLU A 396 41.83 14.09 19.12
N GLU A 397 43.09 14.19 18.73
CA GLU A 397 43.63 15.35 17.99
C GLU A 397 43.12 15.39 16.56
N GLU A 398 43.03 14.25 15.86
CA GLU A 398 42.53 14.16 14.46
C GLU A 398 41.05 14.52 14.33
N VAL A 399 40.23 14.17 15.32
CA VAL A 399 38.78 14.42 15.33
C VAL A 399 38.37 15.71 16.03
N LYS A 400 39.32 16.45 16.63
CA LYS A 400 39.03 17.66 17.43
C LYS A 400 38.18 18.68 16.67
N ASP A 401 38.50 18.88 15.38
CA ASP A 401 37.83 19.84 14.50
C ASP A 401 36.92 19.15 13.49
N ALA A 402 36.72 17.84 13.59
CA ALA A 402 35.85 17.09 12.68
C ALA A 402 34.44 16.97 13.29
N MET A 403 33.43 17.20 12.45
CA MET A 403 32.01 17.02 12.82
C MET A 403 31.65 15.55 12.76
N PRO A 404 31.19 14.95 13.87
CA PRO A 404 30.75 13.55 13.86
C PRO A 404 29.41 13.37 13.17
N GLY A 405 29.18 12.18 12.60
CA GLY A 405 27.94 11.84 11.89
C GLY A 405 27.90 12.25 10.42
N LEU A 406 26.78 11.99 9.77
CA LEU A 406 26.52 12.32 8.37
C LEU A 406 25.55 13.50 8.28
N SER A 407 25.91 14.53 7.53
CA SER A 407 25.05 15.68 7.27
C SER A 407 24.12 15.40 6.10
N THR A 408 22.81 15.33 6.34
CA THR A 408 21.80 15.21 5.29
C THR A 408 21.29 16.58 4.86
N THR A 409 21.69 16.98 3.67
CA THR A 409 21.25 18.23 3.03
C THR A 409 20.20 17.93 1.96
N VAL A 410 19.47 18.96 1.51
CA VAL A 410 18.51 18.80 0.41
C VAL A 410 19.15 18.18 -0.84
N LYS A 411 20.46 18.43 -1.06
CA LYS A 411 21.18 17.92 -2.22
C LYS A 411 21.57 16.45 -2.10
N ASN A 412 22.07 16.01 -0.93
CA ASN A 412 22.54 14.63 -0.77
C ASN A 412 21.44 13.67 -0.29
N ARG A 413 20.34 14.18 0.31
CA ARG A 413 19.19 13.35 0.71
C ARG A 413 18.64 12.52 -0.47
N GLN A 414 18.55 13.12 -1.65
CA GLN A 414 18.09 12.39 -2.84
C GLN A 414 19.08 11.29 -3.25
N ALA A 415 20.40 11.54 -3.16
CA ALA A 415 21.42 10.54 -3.46
C ALA A 415 21.40 9.39 -2.44
N ILE A 416 21.24 9.70 -1.16
CA ILE A 416 21.13 8.72 -0.07
C ILE A 416 19.89 7.82 -0.28
N LEU A 417 18.73 8.40 -0.58
CA LEU A 417 17.50 7.67 -0.87
C LEU A 417 17.60 6.85 -2.16
N ALA A 418 18.19 7.40 -3.22
CA ALA A 418 18.40 6.68 -4.47
C ALA A 418 19.31 5.47 -4.28
N LYS A 419 20.29 5.55 -3.35
CA LYS A 419 21.15 4.44 -3.01
C LYS A 419 20.40 3.32 -2.29
N MET A 420 19.55 3.66 -1.33
CA MET A 420 18.67 2.68 -0.69
C MET A 420 17.78 1.98 -1.72
N GLU A 421 17.15 2.74 -2.63
CA GLU A 421 16.30 2.18 -3.70
C GLU A 421 17.11 1.20 -4.57
N GLU A 422 18.31 1.57 -4.99
CA GLU A 422 19.18 0.72 -5.80
C GLU A 422 19.54 -0.58 -5.08
N VAL A 423 19.93 -0.51 -3.80
CA VAL A 423 20.33 -1.67 -2.99
C VAL A 423 19.16 -2.63 -2.80
N ILE A 424 17.96 -2.12 -2.50
CA ILE A 424 16.76 -2.93 -2.32
C ILE A 424 16.28 -3.51 -3.66
N ARG A 425 16.21 -2.70 -4.71
CA ARG A 425 15.78 -3.14 -6.05
C ARG A 425 16.66 -4.24 -6.61
N ASN A 426 17.96 -4.14 -6.37
CA ASN A 426 18.94 -5.15 -6.79
C ASN A 426 19.06 -6.32 -5.80
N LYS A 427 18.25 -6.35 -4.73
CA LYS A 427 18.23 -7.42 -3.71
C LYS A 427 19.60 -7.66 -3.06
N LYS A 428 20.40 -6.59 -2.92
CA LYS A 428 21.75 -6.65 -2.37
C LYS A 428 21.78 -6.78 -0.85
N ILE A 429 20.67 -6.51 -0.16
CA ILE A 429 20.58 -6.57 1.30
C ILE A 429 19.28 -7.22 1.74
N ARG A 430 19.34 -8.05 2.79
CA ARG A 430 18.18 -8.67 3.41
C ARG A 430 17.67 -7.82 4.57
N ILE A 431 16.38 -7.48 4.54
CA ILE A 431 15.72 -6.66 5.56
C ILE A 431 14.51 -7.43 6.08
N TYR A 432 14.50 -7.75 7.36
CA TYR A 432 13.50 -8.62 7.98
C TYR A 432 12.35 -7.86 8.65
N SER A 433 12.48 -6.53 8.77
CA SER A 433 11.56 -5.68 9.53
C SER A 433 10.21 -5.49 8.85
N SER A 434 9.14 -5.89 9.53
CA SER A 434 7.77 -5.55 9.12
C SER A 434 7.47 -4.06 9.31
N ARG A 435 8.06 -3.39 10.33
CA ARG A 435 7.90 -1.94 10.56
C ARG A 435 8.46 -1.14 9.38
N PHE A 436 9.68 -1.47 8.94
CA PHE A 436 10.30 -0.87 7.76
C PHE A 436 9.46 -1.12 6.49
N ALA A 437 8.98 -2.36 6.28
CA ALA A 437 8.18 -2.70 5.11
C ALA A 437 6.86 -1.90 5.06
N GLU A 438 6.19 -1.68 6.19
CA GLU A 438 4.98 -0.85 6.26
C GLU A 438 5.28 0.63 6.00
N GLU A 439 6.38 1.17 6.54
CA GLU A 439 6.80 2.55 6.28
C GLU A 439 7.18 2.75 4.81
N ALA A 440 7.85 1.78 4.19
CA ALA A 440 8.21 1.79 2.77
C ALA A 440 6.98 1.86 1.84
N LYS A 441 5.85 1.26 2.22
CA LYS A 441 4.58 1.32 1.46
C LYS A 441 3.96 2.72 1.47
N THR A 442 4.22 3.51 2.51
CA THR A 442 3.68 4.87 2.70
C THR A 442 4.65 5.96 2.32
N PHE A 443 5.88 5.62 1.96
CA PHE A 443 6.90 6.54 1.48
C PHE A 443 6.73 6.77 -0.02
N ILE A 444 6.36 8.01 -0.42
CA ILE A 444 5.91 8.33 -1.77
C ILE A 444 6.77 9.41 -2.44
N TRP A 445 6.75 9.42 -3.76
CA TRP A 445 7.27 10.53 -4.55
C TRP A 445 6.20 11.62 -4.69
N ASN A 446 6.32 12.69 -3.95
CA ASN A 446 5.37 13.80 -3.98
C ASN A 446 5.67 14.74 -5.17
N THR A 447 4.89 14.62 -6.23
CA THR A 447 4.98 15.47 -7.44
C THR A 447 4.31 16.83 -7.29
N ASN A 448 3.56 17.09 -6.22
CA ASN A 448 2.91 18.38 -5.97
C ASN A 448 3.89 19.48 -5.52
N VAL A 449 5.13 19.11 -5.18
CA VAL A 449 6.22 20.04 -4.84
C VAL A 449 7.08 20.24 -6.08
N ALA A 450 7.45 21.49 -6.38
CA ALA A 450 8.33 21.80 -7.50
C ALA A 450 9.64 20.99 -7.43
N GLY A 451 9.94 20.23 -8.48
CA GLY A 451 11.09 19.33 -8.52
C GLY A 451 10.87 17.92 -7.94
N GLY A 452 9.68 17.62 -7.40
CA GLY A 452 9.38 16.37 -6.73
C GLY A 452 10.17 16.18 -5.42
N LYS A 453 9.58 15.56 -4.41
CA LYS A 453 10.25 15.21 -3.16
C LYS A 453 9.77 13.84 -2.67
N ALA A 454 10.71 12.96 -2.31
CA ALA A 454 10.37 11.74 -1.60
C ALA A 454 10.09 12.05 -0.12
N THR A 455 8.93 11.63 0.38
CA THR A 455 8.45 11.91 1.74
C THR A 455 7.40 10.90 2.16
N ALA A 456 7.20 10.72 3.46
CA ALA A 456 6.07 9.97 3.97
C ALA A 456 4.73 10.63 3.57
N MET A 457 3.69 9.83 3.44
CA MET A 457 2.31 10.33 3.31
C MET A 457 1.88 11.05 4.58
N LYS A 458 0.92 12.00 4.46
CA LYS A 458 0.41 12.74 5.62
C LYS A 458 -0.09 11.78 6.72
N GLY A 459 0.46 11.91 7.92
CA GLY A 459 0.13 11.08 9.08
C GLY A 459 0.90 9.76 9.15
N TYR A 460 1.99 9.64 8.40
CA TYR A 460 2.97 8.55 8.45
C TYR A 460 4.37 9.14 8.60
N ASN A 461 5.30 8.32 9.10
CA ASN A 461 6.68 8.69 9.33
C ASN A 461 7.60 8.14 8.23
N ASP A 462 8.81 8.72 8.10
CA ASP A 462 9.89 8.24 7.22
C ASP A 462 11.22 8.02 7.99
N ASP A 463 11.14 7.84 9.30
CA ASP A 463 12.30 7.75 10.19
C ASP A 463 13.11 6.45 9.96
N LEU A 464 12.42 5.30 9.82
CA LEU A 464 13.07 4.02 9.46
C LEU A 464 13.64 4.07 8.04
N ILE A 465 12.96 4.73 7.12
CA ILE A 465 13.45 4.93 5.75
C ILE A 465 14.76 5.72 5.78
N MET A 466 14.83 6.81 6.54
CA MET A 466 16.02 7.66 6.58
C MET A 466 17.20 6.96 7.26
N SER A 467 16.98 6.30 8.40
CA SER A 467 18.05 5.55 9.05
C SER A 467 18.57 4.40 8.18
N LEU A 468 17.69 3.65 7.50
CA LEU A 468 18.12 2.61 6.56
C LEU A 468 18.88 3.19 5.36
N ALA A 469 18.39 4.29 4.81
CA ALA A 469 19.02 4.93 3.64
C ALA A 469 20.44 5.40 3.93
N ILE A 470 20.67 5.98 5.13
CA ILE A 470 22.02 6.33 5.60
C ILE A 470 22.91 5.07 5.67
N GLY A 471 22.40 3.99 6.22
CA GLY A 471 23.12 2.72 6.30
C GLY A 471 23.47 2.15 4.92
N CYS A 472 22.52 2.13 3.98
CA CYS A 472 22.75 1.68 2.61
C CYS A 472 23.79 2.54 1.88
N TYR A 473 23.81 3.84 2.14
CA TYR A 473 24.80 4.76 1.56
C TYR A 473 26.20 4.45 2.05
N LEU A 474 26.37 4.12 3.33
CA LEU A 474 27.65 3.73 3.93
C LEU A 474 28.08 2.32 3.54
N PHE A 475 27.13 1.40 3.48
CA PHE A 475 27.34 -0.01 3.18
C PHE A 475 28.10 -0.19 1.86
N GLU A 476 27.69 0.44 0.78
CA GLU A 476 28.33 0.28 -0.52
C GLU A 476 29.64 1.06 -0.64
N ALA A 477 29.78 2.20 0.03
CA ALA A 477 31.07 2.89 0.10
C ALA A 477 32.17 2.01 0.70
N ASN A 478 31.78 1.11 1.60
CA ASN A 478 32.69 0.19 2.29
C ASN A 478 32.88 -1.14 1.56
N ALA A 479 31.85 -1.68 0.90
CA ALA A 479 31.96 -2.87 0.06
C ALA A 479 33.00 -2.67 -1.06
N ASN A 480 32.96 -1.51 -1.71
CA ASN A 480 33.94 -1.16 -2.75
C ASN A 480 35.39 -1.06 -2.23
N GLN A 481 35.59 -0.75 -0.93
CA GLN A 481 36.93 -0.71 -0.32
C GLN A 481 37.43 -2.12 0.06
N ILE A 482 36.55 -2.98 0.53
CA ILE A 482 36.88 -4.38 0.89
C ILE A 482 37.35 -5.13 -0.35
N ASP A 483 36.64 -5.01 -1.48
CA ASP A 483 37.03 -5.62 -2.75
C ASP A 483 38.42 -5.13 -3.22
N THR A 484 38.72 -3.85 -3.01
CA THR A 484 40.02 -3.27 -3.38
C THR A 484 41.14 -3.76 -2.46
N GLU A 485 40.89 -3.92 -1.17
CA GLU A 485 41.85 -4.47 -0.20
C GLU A 485 42.09 -5.96 -0.39
N GLU A 486 41.05 -6.75 -0.66
CA GLU A 486 41.19 -8.18 -0.99
C GLU A 486 41.92 -8.37 -2.31
N LEU A 487 41.62 -7.55 -3.33
CA LEU A 487 42.33 -7.55 -4.59
C LEU A 487 43.82 -7.21 -4.38
N ASN A 488 44.11 -6.20 -3.58
CA ASN A 488 45.50 -5.81 -3.24
C ASN A 488 46.21 -6.91 -2.42
N ARG A 489 45.55 -7.58 -1.46
CA ARG A 489 46.14 -8.72 -0.75
C ARG A 489 46.37 -9.91 -1.67
N ALA A 490 45.40 -10.21 -2.55
CA ALA A 490 45.56 -11.26 -3.55
C ALA A 490 46.68 -10.96 -4.54
N MET A 491 46.81 -9.70 -4.98
CA MET A 491 47.93 -9.26 -5.82
C MET A 491 49.31 -9.36 -5.10
N LEU A 492 49.38 -8.93 -3.84
CA LEU A 492 50.61 -9.04 -3.04
C LEU A 492 50.96 -10.51 -2.74
N ALA A 493 50.00 -11.38 -2.50
CA ALA A 493 50.19 -12.81 -2.31
C ALA A 493 50.63 -13.51 -3.64
N ALA A 494 50.10 -13.08 -4.76
CA ALA A 494 50.54 -13.57 -6.07
C ALA A 494 51.96 -13.09 -6.43
N TRP A 495 52.31 -11.85 -6.07
CA TRP A 495 53.66 -11.32 -6.23
C TRP A 495 54.67 -12.03 -5.34
N GLY A 496 54.33 -12.27 -4.07
CA GLY A 496 55.18 -13.03 -3.11
C GLY A 496 55.45 -14.47 -3.59
N LYS A 497 54.47 -15.13 -4.20
CA LYS A 497 54.68 -16.47 -4.78
C LYS A 497 55.57 -16.46 -6.04
N ASN A 498 55.52 -15.41 -6.82
CA ASN A 498 56.38 -15.29 -8.01
C ASN A 498 57.81 -14.92 -7.66
N THR A 499 58.05 -14.09 -6.66
CA THR A 499 59.41 -13.80 -6.18
C THR A 499 60.09 -15.01 -5.54
N THR A 500 59.35 -15.85 -4.82
CA THR A 500 59.89 -17.11 -4.25
C THR A 500 60.23 -18.14 -5.33
N ARG A 501 59.52 -18.15 -6.47
CA ARG A 501 59.89 -19.01 -7.59
C ARG A 501 61.11 -18.51 -8.37
N LEU A 502 61.32 -17.20 -8.49
CA LEU A 502 62.51 -16.61 -9.15
C LEU A 502 63.79 -16.81 -8.31
N THR A 503 63.70 -16.79 -6.96
CA THR A 503 64.86 -17.07 -6.08
C THR A 503 65.26 -18.54 -6.03
N ASN A 504 64.33 -19.46 -6.24
CA ASN A 504 64.65 -20.90 -6.29
C ASN A 504 65.13 -21.40 -7.64
N GLN A 505 64.92 -20.66 -8.76
CA GLN A 505 65.45 -21.03 -10.05
C GLN A 505 66.87 -20.51 -10.32
N ASN A 506 67.36 -19.50 -9.56
CA ASN A 506 68.73 -18.98 -9.72
C ASN A 506 69.79 -19.65 -8.84
N ALA A 507 69.42 -20.69 -8.05
CA ALA A 507 70.34 -21.39 -7.16
C ALA A 507 71.15 -22.52 -7.82
N ASN A 508 70.86 -22.90 -9.09
CA ASN A 508 71.54 -24.00 -9.75
C ASN A 508 71.83 -23.69 -11.23
N ASN A 509 72.65 -22.68 -11.52
CA ASN A 509 73.51 -22.69 -12.72
C ASN A 509 74.52 -21.54 -12.70
N PRO A 510 75.80 -21.81 -12.62
CA PRO A 510 76.83 -20.85 -12.97
C PRO A 510 77.21 -21.07 -14.42
N VAL A 511 77.16 -20.03 -15.25
CA VAL A 511 78.09 -19.80 -16.37
C VAL A 511 77.59 -18.65 -17.31
N TYR A 512 78.38 -17.59 -17.32
CA TYR A 512 78.77 -16.64 -18.41
C TYR A 512 77.75 -16.24 -19.52
N GLY A 513 77.71 -14.92 -19.75
CA GLY A 513 77.58 -14.36 -21.09
C GLY A 513 76.80 -13.07 -21.23
N ASN A 514 77.46 -11.95 -21.35
CA ASN A 514 77.00 -10.67 -21.90
C ASN A 514 76.14 -10.84 -23.14
N THR A 515 75.07 -10.03 -23.33
CA THR A 515 74.96 -9.05 -24.42
C THR A 515 73.65 -8.30 -24.34
N ASP A 516 73.79 -7.03 -24.67
CA ASP A 516 72.72 -6.05 -24.96
C ASP A 516 71.62 -6.56 -25.91
N GLN A 517 70.40 -6.16 -25.75
CA GLN A 517 69.68 -5.29 -26.69
C GLN A 517 68.14 -5.24 -26.42
N SER A 518 67.69 -4.01 -26.57
CA SER A 518 66.40 -3.53 -27.12
C SER A 518 65.07 -3.78 -26.36
N THR A 519 64.63 -2.70 -25.86
CA THR A 519 63.25 -2.30 -25.54
C THR A 519 62.33 -2.40 -26.75
N GLU A 520 61.22 -3.15 -26.62
CA GLU A 520 60.00 -2.86 -27.34
C GLU A 520 58.77 -3.15 -26.43
N PRO A 521 57.70 -2.32 -26.48
CA PRO A 521 56.55 -2.49 -25.63
C PRO A 521 55.58 -3.50 -26.23
N MET A 522 55.21 -4.51 -25.45
CA MET A 522 54.18 -5.47 -25.84
C MET A 522 52.79 -4.82 -25.79
N THR A 523 52.19 -4.70 -26.96
CA THR A 523 50.77 -4.40 -27.15
C THR A 523 49.92 -5.62 -26.82
N PHE A 524 48.99 -5.46 -25.86
CA PHE A 524 47.97 -6.47 -25.55
C PHE A 524 46.92 -6.47 -26.67
N GLN A 525 46.85 -7.53 -27.45
CA GLN A 525 45.71 -7.83 -28.30
C GLN A 525 44.58 -8.44 -27.48
N ARG A 526 43.40 -7.81 -27.54
CA ARG A 526 42.14 -8.35 -27.06
C ARG A 526 41.73 -9.53 -27.93
N THR A 527 41.78 -10.74 -27.38
CA THR A 527 41.08 -11.89 -27.95
C THR A 527 39.71 -12.02 -27.27
N GLY A 528 38.64 -11.87 -28.07
CA GLY A 528 37.27 -12.10 -27.62
C GLY A 528 37.03 -13.57 -27.37
N PHE A 529 36.43 -13.90 -26.24
CA PHE A 529 35.83 -15.20 -25.98
C PHE A 529 34.35 -15.12 -26.23
N GLY A 530 33.90 -15.94 -27.18
CA GLY A 530 32.48 -16.12 -27.48
C GLY A 530 31.75 -16.90 -26.38
N SER A 531 30.57 -16.45 -26.08
CA SER A 531 29.61 -17.11 -25.22
C SER A 531 29.07 -18.37 -25.89
N GLN A 532 29.27 -19.54 -25.31
CA GLN A 532 28.44 -20.71 -25.54
C GLN A 532 27.50 -20.90 -24.36
N SER A 533 26.21 -20.75 -24.64
CA SER A 533 25.13 -21.07 -23.75
C SER A 533 24.97 -22.58 -23.64
N VAL A 534 25.14 -23.13 -22.45
CA VAL A 534 24.71 -24.50 -22.10
C VAL A 534 23.39 -24.39 -21.36
N VAL A 535 22.33 -24.90 -21.97
CA VAL A 535 21.01 -25.07 -21.36
C VAL A 535 20.96 -26.42 -20.68
N PRO A 536 20.65 -26.54 -19.40
CA PRO A 536 20.25 -27.81 -18.82
C PRO A 536 18.72 -27.96 -18.87
N ASN A 537 18.25 -28.91 -19.65
CA ASN A 537 16.92 -29.47 -19.56
C ASN A 537 16.79 -30.27 -18.27
N SER A 538 15.85 -29.90 -17.41
CA SER A 538 15.17 -30.82 -16.48
C SER A 538 13.84 -30.22 -16.02
N PRO A 539 12.73 -30.96 -16.12
CA PRO A 539 11.41 -30.45 -15.72
C PRO A 539 11.22 -30.57 -14.22
N ALA A 540 10.74 -29.51 -13.60
CA ALA A 540 10.29 -29.52 -12.23
C ALA A 540 8.92 -30.23 -12.11
N PRO A 541 8.65 -30.97 -11.03
CA PRO A 541 7.39 -31.69 -10.87
C PRO A 541 6.25 -30.76 -10.47
N TYR A 542 5.16 -30.86 -11.20
CA TYR A 542 3.86 -30.29 -10.88
C TYR A 542 3.30 -30.94 -9.61
N TYR A 543 3.08 -30.15 -8.56
CA TYR A 543 2.18 -30.53 -7.47
C TYR A 543 0.75 -30.10 -7.80
N LYS A 544 -0.08 -31.05 -8.25
CA LYS A 544 -1.53 -30.96 -8.18
C LYS A 544 -1.94 -31.16 -6.73
N LYS A 545 -2.50 -30.15 -6.09
CA LYS A 545 -3.34 -30.33 -4.90
C LYS A 545 -4.78 -30.52 -5.38
N GLU A 546 -5.25 -31.75 -5.27
CA GLU A 546 -6.67 -32.08 -5.35
C GLU A 546 -7.39 -31.51 -4.14
N PHE A 547 -8.37 -30.63 -4.39
CA PHE A 547 -9.36 -30.25 -3.39
C PHE A 547 -10.40 -31.37 -3.32
N SER A 548 -10.40 -32.10 -2.21
CA SER A 548 -11.42 -33.08 -1.89
C SER A 548 -12.74 -32.38 -1.57
N GLN A 549 -13.78 -32.74 -2.32
CA GLN A 549 -15.18 -32.56 -1.98
C GLN A 549 -15.51 -33.40 -0.73
N ALA A 550 -15.47 -32.78 0.43
CA ALA A 550 -16.12 -33.33 1.62
C ALA A 550 -16.37 -32.18 2.59
N ASN A 551 -17.60 -31.71 2.59
CA ASN A 551 -18.39 -31.22 3.72
C ASN A 551 -19.49 -30.24 3.24
N MET A 552 -20.38 -30.78 2.43
CA MET A 552 -21.75 -30.24 2.33
C MET A 552 -22.69 -31.27 2.96
N LYS A 553 -22.89 -31.21 4.26
CA LYS A 553 -24.07 -31.72 4.98
C LYS A 553 -23.97 -31.22 6.41
N ALA A 554 -24.68 -30.15 6.71
CA ALA A 554 -25.40 -29.95 7.98
C ALA A 554 -26.04 -28.54 8.03
N GLY A 555 -27.31 -28.48 8.26
CA GLY A 555 -27.96 -27.38 8.92
C GLY A 555 -28.72 -26.39 8.05
N VAL A 556 -29.73 -26.84 7.32
CA VAL A 556 -30.87 -25.98 6.99
C VAL A 556 -31.73 -25.92 8.26
N ASN A 557 -31.56 -24.93 9.10
CA ASN A 557 -32.57 -24.54 10.08
C ASN A 557 -33.61 -23.69 9.35
N ALA A 558 -34.79 -24.28 9.24
CA ALA A 558 -36.02 -23.59 8.89
C ALA A 558 -36.37 -22.61 10.00
N GLU A 559 -35.97 -21.35 9.85
CA GLU A 559 -36.51 -20.27 10.68
C GLU A 559 -37.02 -19.13 9.81
N GLN A 560 -38.35 -18.95 9.93
CA GLN A 560 -39.09 -17.75 9.63
C GLN A 560 -39.47 -17.47 8.18
N ALA A 561 -40.40 -18.27 7.71
CA ALA A 561 -41.45 -17.72 6.87
C ALA A 561 -42.31 -16.80 7.75
N ARG A 562 -42.08 -15.49 7.73
CA ARG A 562 -43.00 -14.51 8.31
C ARG A 562 -44.33 -14.64 7.58
N PRO A 563 -45.46 -14.75 8.28
CA PRO A 563 -46.76 -14.89 7.63
C PRO A 563 -47.07 -13.64 6.81
N ALA A 564 -47.70 -13.83 5.64
CA ALA A 564 -48.03 -12.76 4.69
C ALA A 564 -48.80 -11.56 5.30
N VAL A 565 -49.46 -11.73 6.43
CA VAL A 565 -50.18 -10.70 7.18
C VAL A 565 -49.20 -9.70 7.84
N SER A 566 -48.01 -10.13 8.24
CA SER A 566 -47.00 -9.23 8.84
C SER A 566 -46.36 -8.32 7.79
N MET A 567 -46.14 -8.82 6.56
CA MET A 567 -45.58 -8.04 5.45
C MET A 567 -46.58 -7.00 4.91
N TYR A 568 -47.89 -7.27 4.94
CA TYR A 568 -48.90 -6.29 4.54
C TYR A 568 -48.88 -5.07 5.46
N ASN A 569 -48.72 -5.26 6.75
CA ASN A 569 -48.62 -4.17 7.71
C ASN A 569 -47.36 -3.31 7.56
N GLU A 570 -46.25 -3.89 7.12
CA GLU A 570 -44.97 -3.17 6.89
C GLU A 570 -45.06 -2.20 5.68
N PHE A 571 -45.94 -2.49 4.70
CA PHE A 571 -46.12 -1.70 3.47
C PHE A 571 -47.51 -1.03 3.38
N SER A 572 -48.35 -1.09 4.40
CA SER A 572 -49.71 -0.51 4.38
C SER A 572 -49.71 0.97 4.00
N TRP A 573 -48.69 1.73 4.42
CA TRP A 573 -48.52 3.14 4.11
C TRP A 573 -48.32 3.45 2.59
N LEU A 574 -47.94 2.44 1.78
CA LEU A 574 -47.84 2.57 0.33
C LEU A 574 -49.19 2.58 -0.37
N PHE A 575 -50.25 2.09 0.30
CA PHE A 575 -51.59 1.92 -0.30
C PHE A 575 -52.57 3.03 0.09
N GLY A 576 -52.20 3.95 1.01
CA GLY A 576 -52.97 5.10 1.47
C GLY A 576 -54.20 4.66 2.29
N ASP A 577 -54.06 4.69 3.60
CA ASP A 577 -55.18 4.79 4.51
C ASP A 577 -55.57 6.26 4.71
#